data_d18622aa3fb1dc7d5ef22f494d673d46
#
_entry.id   d18622aa3fb1dc7d5ef22f494d673d46
#
_cell.length_a   1.000
_cell.length_b   1.000
_cell.length_c   1.000
_cell.angle_alpha   90.00
_cell.angle_beta   90.00
_cell.angle_gamma   90.00
#
_symmetry.space_group_name_H-M   'P 1'
#
loop_
_entity.id
_entity.type
_entity.pdbx_description
1 polymer ?
#
loop_
_entity_poly.entity_id
_entity_poly.type
_entity_poly.pdbx_seq_one_letter_code
_entity_poly.pdbx_strand_id
1 'polypeptide(L)'
;LDAIQNFGAMDILCTDKTGTLTQDKIVLENHTDISGKTSERVLHSAWLNSHYQTGLKNLLDTAVLEGTDEESARSLASRWQKIDEIPFDFERRRMSVVVAENTEHHQLVCKGALQEILNVCSQVRHNGEIVPLDDIMLRKIKRVTDTLNRQGLRVVAVATKYLPAR
;
A
#
# COMPACT_ATOMS: atom_id res chain seq x y z
N LEU A 1 -15.49 -7.72 9.70
CA LEU A 1 -15.94 -7.40 8.33
C LEU A 1 -16.06 -5.89 8.10
N ASP A 2 -16.65 -5.17 9.05
CA ASP A 2 -16.80 -3.71 8.93
C ASP A 2 -15.45 -2.99 9.02
N ALA A 3 -14.43 -3.61 9.62
CA ALA A 3 -13.10 -3.04 9.71
C ALA A 3 -12.38 -2.95 8.35
N ILE A 4 -12.80 -3.75 7.37
CA ILE A 4 -12.21 -3.78 6.03
C ILE A 4 -12.81 -2.68 5.15
N GLN A 5 -14.05 -2.29 5.42
CA GLN A 5 -14.73 -1.21 4.71
C GLN A 5 -14.36 0.13 5.34
N ASN A 6 -14.36 1.18 4.55
CA ASN A 6 -14.03 2.54 4.99
C ASN A 6 -12.59 2.71 5.47
N PHE A 7 -11.65 2.27 4.65
CA PHE A 7 -10.25 2.57 4.88
C PHE A 7 -10.01 4.08 4.92
N GLY A 8 -9.14 4.50 5.83
CA GLY A 8 -8.92 5.90 6.08
C GLY A 8 -8.21 6.63 4.96
N ALA A 9 -7.07 6.14 4.51
CA ALA A 9 -6.27 6.89 3.54
C ALA A 9 -5.59 5.97 2.53
N MET A 10 -5.58 6.40 1.27
CA MET A 10 -4.97 5.67 0.17
C MET A 10 -3.74 6.40 -0.37
N ASP A 11 -2.74 5.63 -0.73
CA ASP A 11 -1.52 6.08 -1.40
C ASP A 11 -1.17 5.12 -2.54
N ILE A 12 -0.14 5.43 -3.31
CA ILE A 12 0.17 4.72 -4.56
C ILE A 12 1.59 4.18 -4.57
N LEU A 13 1.73 2.90 -4.98
CA LEU A 13 2.99 2.29 -5.33
C LEU A 13 3.05 2.05 -6.82
N CYS A 14 4.21 2.22 -7.43
CA CYS A 14 4.41 1.94 -8.84
C CYS A 14 5.58 1.01 -9.04
N THR A 15 5.36 -0.03 -9.85
CA THR A 15 6.40 -0.97 -10.23
C THR A 15 6.53 -1.01 -11.75
N ASP A 16 7.66 -1.54 -12.22
CA ASP A 16 7.85 -1.82 -13.64
C ASP A 16 6.78 -2.81 -14.11
N LYS A 17 6.08 -2.48 -15.20
CA LYS A 17 5.02 -3.30 -15.75
C LYS A 17 5.55 -4.55 -16.43
N THR A 18 6.71 -4.44 -17.03
CA THR A 18 7.33 -5.53 -17.77
C THR A 18 8.60 -5.95 -17.05
N GLY A 19 8.53 -7.04 -16.31
CA GLY A 19 9.74 -7.80 -16.06
C GLY A 19 10.36 -8.11 -17.43
N THR A 20 11.64 -7.82 -17.62
CA THR A 20 12.32 -8.24 -18.84
C THR A 20 12.17 -9.75 -18.97
N LEU A 21 11.94 -10.22 -20.19
CA LEU A 21 11.70 -11.63 -20.51
C LEU A 21 12.74 -12.61 -19.93
N THR A 22 13.84 -12.10 -19.41
CA THR A 22 14.96 -12.90 -18.90
C THR A 22 15.11 -12.88 -17.39
N GLN A 23 14.30 -12.05 -16.67
CA GLN A 23 14.39 -11.95 -15.22
C GLN A 23 12.98 -11.87 -14.63
N ASP A 24 12.61 -12.90 -13.88
CA ASP A 24 11.37 -12.88 -13.09
C ASP A 24 11.54 -11.93 -11.91
N LYS A 25 11.73 -10.65 -12.24
CA LYS A 25 11.97 -9.63 -11.23
C LYS A 25 11.20 -8.36 -11.56
N ILE A 26 10.50 -7.84 -10.57
CA ILE A 26 9.84 -6.55 -10.62
C ILE A 26 10.69 -5.58 -9.79
N VAL A 27 10.88 -4.37 -10.30
CA VAL A 27 11.58 -3.31 -9.58
C VAL A 27 10.57 -2.26 -9.14
N LEU A 28 10.68 -1.84 -7.88
CA LEU A 28 9.86 -0.74 -7.37
C LEU A 28 10.43 0.58 -7.88
N GLU A 29 9.68 1.24 -8.78
CA GLU A 29 10.12 2.49 -9.41
C GLU A 29 9.74 3.72 -8.59
N ASN A 30 8.49 3.78 -8.11
CA ASN A 30 7.98 4.94 -7.39
C ASN A 30 7.11 4.52 -6.21
N HIS A 31 7.15 5.32 -5.16
CA HIS A 31 6.22 5.29 -4.04
C HIS A 31 5.75 6.71 -3.77
N THR A 32 4.50 6.98 -4.08
CA THR A 32 3.99 8.35 -4.11
C THR A 32 2.66 8.48 -3.38
N ASP A 33 2.33 9.72 -3.00
CA ASP A 33 0.96 10.05 -2.65
C ASP A 33 0.10 10.18 -3.92
N ILE A 34 -1.17 10.49 -3.77
CA ILE A 34 -2.08 10.60 -4.92
C ILE A 34 -1.81 11.79 -5.82
N SER A 35 -0.94 12.73 -5.40
CA SER A 35 -0.53 13.86 -6.24
C SER A 35 0.73 13.58 -7.05
N GLY A 36 1.32 12.38 -6.87
CA GLY A 36 2.53 11.98 -7.57
C GLY A 36 3.82 12.35 -6.86
N LYS A 37 3.74 12.90 -5.66
CA LYS A 37 4.93 13.23 -4.86
C LYS A 37 5.47 12.01 -4.14
N THR A 38 6.79 11.85 -4.15
CA THR A 38 7.45 10.77 -3.43
C THR A 38 7.08 10.79 -1.94
N SER A 39 6.70 9.64 -1.41
CA SER A 39 6.27 9.50 -0.02
C SER A 39 6.92 8.28 0.63
N GLU A 40 7.75 8.51 1.63
CA GLU A 40 8.36 7.42 2.41
C GLU A 40 7.31 6.67 3.23
N ARG A 41 6.24 7.33 3.63
CA ARG A 41 5.14 6.70 4.35
C ARG A 41 4.50 5.57 3.56
N VAL A 42 4.31 5.77 2.26
CA VAL A 42 3.76 4.73 1.37
C VAL A 42 4.67 3.51 1.35
N LEU A 43 5.96 3.75 1.20
CA LEU A 43 6.95 2.67 1.18
C LEU A 43 6.96 1.92 2.51
N HIS A 44 6.94 2.63 3.64
CA HIS A 44 6.95 2.02 4.96
C HIS A 44 5.68 1.19 5.21
N SER A 45 4.52 1.71 4.83
CA SER A 45 3.25 0.96 4.95
C SER A 45 3.27 -0.29 4.07
N ALA A 46 3.76 -0.18 2.84
CA ALA A 46 3.88 -1.33 1.94
C ALA A 46 4.86 -2.36 2.50
N TRP A 47 5.96 -1.92 3.11
CA TRP A 47 6.93 -2.80 3.74
C TRP A 47 6.29 -3.61 4.88
N LEU A 48 5.53 -2.94 5.75
CA LEU A 48 4.82 -3.62 6.85
C LEU A 48 3.88 -4.69 6.31
N ASN A 49 3.13 -4.38 5.27
CA ASN A 49 2.22 -5.32 4.64
C ASN A 49 2.98 -6.52 4.04
N SER A 50 4.03 -6.26 3.26
CA SER A 50 4.79 -7.31 2.59
C SER A 50 5.61 -8.16 3.56
N HIS A 51 6.18 -7.54 4.60
CA HIS A 51 7.01 -8.23 5.58
C HIS A 51 6.19 -9.16 6.48
N TYR A 52 5.04 -8.69 6.95
CA TYR A 52 4.26 -9.41 7.96
C TYR A 52 3.24 -10.40 7.38
N GLN A 53 3.00 -10.39 6.08
CA GLN A 53 2.14 -11.42 5.49
C GLN A 53 2.84 -12.79 5.51
N THR A 54 2.11 -13.85 5.85
CA THR A 54 2.69 -15.18 6.01
C THR A 54 2.55 -16.09 4.79
N GLY A 55 1.77 -15.66 3.78
CA GLY A 55 1.65 -16.41 2.52
C GLY A 55 2.93 -16.31 1.68
N LEU A 56 2.92 -16.97 0.53
CA LEU A 56 4.01 -16.87 -0.41
C LEU A 56 4.15 -15.40 -0.87
N LYS A 57 5.37 -14.88 -0.73
CA LYS A 57 5.65 -13.52 -1.19
C LYS A 57 5.73 -13.51 -2.71
N ASN A 58 4.93 -12.65 -3.32
CA ASN A 58 4.93 -12.48 -4.77
C ASN A 58 6.05 -11.52 -5.19
N LEU A 59 6.17 -11.28 -6.49
CA LEU A 59 7.22 -10.41 -7.03
C LEU A 59 7.10 -8.97 -6.51
N LEU A 60 5.87 -8.49 -6.30
CA LEU A 60 5.64 -7.16 -5.73
C LEU A 60 6.14 -7.08 -4.28
N ASP A 61 5.84 -8.08 -3.46
CA ASP A 61 6.32 -8.11 -2.08
C ASP A 61 7.84 -8.07 -2.02
N THR A 62 8.49 -8.87 -2.85
CA THR A 62 9.95 -8.87 -2.96
C THR A 62 10.49 -7.52 -3.38
N ALA A 63 9.86 -6.88 -4.38
CA ALA A 63 10.27 -5.56 -4.85
C ALA A 63 10.15 -4.49 -3.76
N VAL A 64 9.10 -4.53 -2.97
CA VAL A 64 8.89 -3.61 -1.83
C VAL A 64 9.96 -3.82 -0.77
N LEU A 65 10.23 -5.07 -0.41
CA LEU A 65 11.24 -5.39 0.60
C LEU A 65 12.64 -5.00 0.15
N GLU A 66 12.99 -5.27 -1.10
CA GLU A 66 14.29 -4.89 -1.66
C GLU A 66 14.44 -3.39 -1.87
N GLY A 67 13.33 -2.68 -2.12
CA GLY A 67 13.32 -1.23 -2.31
C GLY A 67 13.42 -0.44 -1.02
N THR A 68 13.40 -1.10 0.14
CA THR A 68 13.51 -0.46 1.45
C THR A 68 14.91 -0.70 1.99
N ASP A 69 15.60 0.37 2.42
CA ASP A 69 16.95 0.24 2.97
C ASP A 69 16.94 -0.54 4.29
N GLU A 70 18.09 -1.14 4.62
CA GLU A 70 18.21 -1.99 5.81
C GLU A 70 17.95 -1.24 7.12
N GLU A 71 18.37 0.01 7.21
CA GLU A 71 18.15 0.82 8.41
C GLU A 71 16.66 1.06 8.63
N SER A 72 15.94 1.47 7.59
CA SER A 72 14.49 1.67 7.65
C SER A 72 13.76 0.37 7.99
N ALA A 73 14.15 -0.73 7.36
CA ALA A 73 13.55 -2.05 7.62
C ALA A 73 13.73 -2.48 9.08
N ARG A 74 14.93 -2.31 9.62
CA ARG A 74 15.19 -2.63 11.04
C ARG A 74 14.39 -1.75 11.98
N SER A 75 14.30 -0.46 11.67
CA SER A 75 13.52 0.49 12.47
C SER A 75 12.03 0.09 12.48
N LEU A 76 11.47 -0.23 11.31
CA LEU A 76 10.07 -0.66 11.21
C LEU A 76 9.83 -1.96 11.96
N ALA A 77 10.71 -2.94 11.81
CA ALA A 77 10.59 -4.23 12.49
C ALA A 77 10.69 -4.09 14.02
N SER A 78 11.44 -3.12 14.51
CA SER A 78 11.57 -2.88 15.95
C SER A 78 10.39 -2.11 16.54
N ARG A 79 9.74 -1.28 15.73
CA ARG A 79 8.63 -0.43 16.18
C ARG A 79 7.26 -1.11 16.08
N TRP A 80 7.08 -1.97 15.08
CA TRP A 80 5.78 -2.54 14.76
C TRP A 80 5.78 -4.04 15.00
N GLN A 81 4.67 -4.55 15.52
CA GLN A 81 4.45 -5.98 15.72
C GLN A 81 3.19 -6.40 14.98
N LYS A 82 3.24 -7.60 14.41
CA LYS A 82 2.07 -8.16 13.74
C LYS A 82 1.03 -8.59 14.78
N ILE A 83 -0.20 -8.18 14.58
CA ILE A 83 -1.35 -8.59 15.39
C ILE A 83 -2.19 -9.63 14.64
N ASP A 84 -2.47 -9.38 13.37
CA ASP A 84 -3.33 -10.25 12.58
C ASP A 84 -3.09 -10.02 11.09
N GLU A 85 -3.68 -10.87 10.26
CA GLU A 85 -3.67 -10.66 8.81
C GLU A 85 -4.96 -11.16 8.18
N ILE A 86 -5.30 -10.57 7.03
CA ILE A 86 -6.34 -11.07 6.14
C ILE A 86 -5.62 -11.44 4.86
N PRO A 87 -5.44 -12.75 4.58
CA PRO A 87 -4.66 -13.19 3.42
C PRO A 87 -5.24 -12.70 2.10
N PHE A 88 -4.40 -12.68 1.08
CA PHE A 88 -4.84 -12.36 -0.26
C PHE A 88 -5.92 -13.34 -0.72
N ASP A 89 -6.98 -12.82 -1.33
CA ASP A 89 -7.94 -13.66 -2.00
C ASP A 89 -8.23 -13.08 -3.40
N PHE A 90 -8.53 -13.98 -4.33
CA PHE A 90 -8.67 -13.63 -5.73
C PHE A 90 -9.94 -12.81 -6.04
N GLU A 91 -10.95 -12.90 -5.19
CA GLU A 91 -12.17 -12.09 -5.35
C GLU A 91 -11.93 -10.65 -4.93
N ARG A 92 -11.35 -10.46 -3.74
CA ARG A 92 -11.08 -9.13 -3.21
C ARG A 92 -9.84 -8.48 -3.79
N ARG A 93 -8.90 -9.28 -4.31
CA ARG A 93 -7.65 -8.84 -4.95
C ARG A 93 -6.86 -7.86 -4.09
N ARG A 94 -6.90 -8.08 -2.79
CA ARG A 94 -6.17 -7.28 -1.81
C ARG A 94 -5.77 -8.14 -0.62
N MET A 95 -4.80 -7.66 0.12
CA MET A 95 -4.26 -8.34 1.28
C MET A 95 -4.05 -7.32 2.39
N SER A 96 -4.37 -7.68 3.61
CA SER A 96 -4.26 -6.78 4.76
C SER A 96 -3.46 -7.39 5.88
N VAL A 97 -2.74 -6.55 6.62
CA VAL A 97 -2.14 -6.91 7.90
C VAL A 97 -2.58 -5.91 8.95
N VAL A 98 -2.71 -6.37 10.18
CA VAL A 98 -2.90 -5.50 11.34
C VAL A 98 -1.61 -5.48 12.12
N VAL A 99 -1.08 -4.30 12.36
CA VAL A 99 0.18 -4.10 13.08
C VAL A 99 -0.04 -3.16 14.25
N ALA A 100 0.76 -3.32 15.28
CA ALA A 100 0.70 -2.49 16.46
C ALA A 100 2.05 -1.84 16.71
N GLU A 101 2.07 -0.53 16.93
CA GLU A 101 3.28 0.18 17.37
C GLU A 101 3.42 0.08 18.89
N ASN A 102 2.29 0.03 19.58
CA ASN A 102 2.23 -0.14 21.04
C ASN A 102 0.84 -0.69 21.38
N THR A 103 0.51 -0.74 22.66
CA THR A 103 -0.78 -1.29 23.11
C THR A 103 -1.99 -0.44 22.71
N GLU A 104 -1.78 0.81 22.33
CA GLU A 104 -2.87 1.74 22.04
C GLU A 104 -3.06 2.02 20.55
N HIS A 105 -2.01 1.85 19.75
CA HIS A 105 -2.02 2.23 18.33
C HIS A 105 -1.90 1.01 17.43
N HIS A 106 -3.06 0.56 16.96
CA HIS A 106 -3.14 -0.50 15.94
C HIS A 106 -3.45 0.12 14.58
N GLN A 107 -2.89 -0.45 13.55
CA GLN A 107 -3.10 0.02 12.19
C GLN A 107 -3.37 -1.15 11.26
N LEU A 108 -4.42 -1.02 10.47
CA LEU A 108 -4.70 -1.93 9.37
C LEU A 108 -4.03 -1.38 8.11
N VAL A 109 -3.21 -2.19 7.46
CA VAL A 109 -2.53 -1.82 6.22
C VAL A 109 -2.97 -2.78 5.12
N CYS A 110 -3.58 -2.24 4.08
CA CYS A 110 -4.11 -3.01 2.95
C CYS A 110 -3.36 -2.64 1.68
N LYS A 111 -3.04 -3.63 0.88
CA LYS A 111 -2.37 -3.45 -0.41
C LYS A 111 -3.10 -4.26 -1.47
N GLY A 112 -3.32 -3.67 -2.63
CA GLY A 112 -4.01 -4.36 -3.71
C GLY A 112 -4.15 -3.53 -4.98
N ALA A 113 -4.92 -4.07 -5.92
CA ALA A 113 -5.22 -3.39 -7.17
C ALA A 113 -5.91 -2.05 -6.89
N LEU A 114 -5.58 -1.03 -7.69
CA LEU A 114 -6.09 0.32 -7.47
C LEU A 114 -7.60 0.36 -7.32
N GLN A 115 -8.34 -0.27 -8.23
CA GLN A 115 -9.80 -0.22 -8.22
C GLN A 115 -10.38 -0.89 -6.97
N GLU A 116 -9.79 -1.99 -6.54
CA GLU A 116 -10.24 -2.71 -5.34
C GLU A 116 -10.03 -1.88 -4.07
N ILE A 117 -8.91 -1.16 -4.01
CA ILE A 117 -8.62 -0.28 -2.88
C ILE A 117 -9.54 0.94 -2.91
N LEU A 118 -9.78 1.53 -4.08
CA LEU A 118 -10.70 2.66 -4.21
C LEU A 118 -12.11 2.31 -3.73
N ASN A 119 -12.55 1.08 -3.99
CA ASN A 119 -13.89 0.63 -3.61
C ASN A 119 -14.08 0.55 -2.09
N VAL A 120 -13.01 0.42 -1.32
CA VAL A 120 -13.08 0.30 0.15
C VAL A 120 -12.60 1.55 0.89
N CYS A 121 -12.07 2.54 0.17
CA CYS A 121 -11.60 3.77 0.78
C CYS A 121 -12.66 4.87 0.74
N SER A 122 -12.78 5.59 1.84
CA SER A 122 -13.63 6.78 1.93
C SER A 122 -12.82 8.07 1.95
N GLN A 123 -11.51 7.96 2.12
CA GLN A 123 -10.60 9.11 2.23
C GLN A 123 -9.31 8.83 1.49
N VAL A 124 -8.60 9.89 1.14
CA VAL A 124 -7.28 9.81 0.52
C VAL A 124 -6.35 10.79 1.21
N ARG A 125 -5.05 10.53 1.10
CA ARG A 125 -4.03 11.45 1.57
C ARG A 125 -3.61 12.35 0.40
N HIS A 126 -3.76 13.65 0.61
CA HIS A 126 -3.43 14.67 -0.40
C HIS A 126 -2.63 15.78 0.27
N ASN A 127 -1.41 16.01 -0.17
CA ASN A 127 -0.51 17.04 0.39
C ASN A 127 -0.34 16.92 1.91
N GLY A 128 -0.24 15.68 2.43
CA GLY A 128 -0.08 15.42 3.85
C GLY A 128 -1.37 15.47 4.65
N GLU A 129 -2.48 15.82 4.04
CA GLU A 129 -3.79 15.87 4.70
C GLU A 129 -4.68 14.73 4.25
N ILE A 130 -5.54 14.27 5.14
CA ILE A 130 -6.54 13.27 4.83
C ILE A 130 -7.82 13.99 4.45
N VAL A 131 -8.26 13.77 3.22
CA VAL A 131 -9.44 14.44 2.64
C VAL A 131 -10.43 13.40 2.12
N PRO A 132 -11.72 13.75 2.00
CA PRO A 132 -12.71 12.82 1.44
C PRO A 132 -12.36 12.40 0.02
N LEU A 133 -12.65 11.15 -0.31
CA LEU A 133 -12.51 10.61 -1.67
C LEU A 133 -13.76 10.98 -2.46
N ASP A 134 -13.78 12.21 -2.97
CA ASP A 134 -14.86 12.73 -3.80
C ASP A 134 -14.56 12.58 -5.29
N ASP A 135 -15.45 13.04 -6.15
CA ASP A 135 -15.29 12.95 -7.60
C ASP A 135 -14.07 13.71 -8.10
N ILE A 136 -13.71 14.81 -7.46
CA ILE A 136 -12.53 15.59 -7.81
C ILE A 136 -11.26 14.79 -7.53
N MET A 137 -11.20 14.14 -6.38
CA MET A 137 -10.07 13.29 -5.99
C MET A 137 -9.98 12.05 -6.87
N LEU A 138 -11.10 11.43 -7.21
CA LEU A 138 -11.13 10.29 -8.13
C LEU A 138 -10.57 10.65 -9.49
N ARG A 139 -10.95 11.79 -10.04
CA ARG A 139 -10.42 12.27 -11.32
C ARG A 139 -8.92 12.54 -11.24
N LYS A 140 -8.47 13.11 -10.13
CA LYS A 140 -7.04 13.37 -9.90
C LYS A 140 -6.24 12.08 -9.85
N ILE A 141 -6.72 11.10 -9.11
CA ILE A 141 -6.09 9.77 -9.01
C ILE A 141 -6.03 9.12 -10.38
N LYS A 142 -7.13 9.15 -11.12
CA LYS A 142 -7.18 8.59 -12.48
C LYS A 142 -6.14 9.24 -13.39
N ARG A 143 -6.02 10.55 -13.34
CA ARG A 143 -5.04 11.30 -14.15
C ARG A 143 -3.61 10.88 -13.83
N VAL A 144 -3.27 10.80 -12.54
CA VAL A 144 -1.93 10.39 -12.10
C VAL A 144 -1.65 8.95 -12.51
N THR A 145 -2.59 8.04 -12.27
CA THR A 145 -2.39 6.62 -12.57
C THR A 145 -2.36 6.36 -14.07
N ASP A 146 -3.15 7.05 -14.87
CA ASP A 146 -3.10 6.95 -16.33
C ASP A 146 -1.73 7.40 -16.86
N THR A 147 -1.18 8.47 -16.29
CA THR A 147 0.16 8.95 -16.65
C THR A 147 1.22 7.91 -16.32
N LEU A 148 1.16 7.31 -15.14
CA LEU A 148 2.10 6.27 -14.72
C LEU A 148 1.97 5.02 -15.59
N ASN A 149 0.75 4.61 -15.92
CA ASN A 149 0.51 3.47 -16.81
C ASN A 149 1.08 3.73 -18.22
N ARG A 150 0.97 4.95 -18.72
CA ARG A 150 1.55 5.32 -20.03
C ARG A 150 3.08 5.27 -20.01
N GLN A 151 3.68 5.44 -18.86
CA GLN A 151 5.13 5.29 -18.69
C GLN A 151 5.57 3.83 -18.58
N GLY A 152 4.63 2.89 -18.68
CA GLY A 152 4.91 1.46 -18.57
C GLY A 152 4.94 0.95 -17.13
N LEU A 153 4.45 1.74 -16.18
CA LEU A 153 4.44 1.37 -14.77
C LEU A 153 3.11 0.72 -14.38
N ARG A 154 3.20 -0.26 -13.50
CA ARG A 154 2.04 -0.90 -12.88
C ARG A 154 1.75 -0.20 -11.56
N VAL A 155 0.50 0.20 -11.36
CA VAL A 155 0.06 0.90 -10.16
C VAL A 155 -0.58 -0.08 -9.18
N VAL A 156 -0.15 0.00 -7.93
CA VAL A 156 -0.73 -0.73 -6.81
C VAL A 156 -1.04 0.29 -5.72
N ALA A 157 -2.18 0.17 -5.08
CA ALA A 157 -2.59 1.08 -4.03
C ALA A 157 -2.33 0.49 -2.64
N VAL A 158 -2.02 1.37 -1.70
CA VAL A 158 -1.85 1.04 -0.28
C VAL A 158 -2.81 1.91 0.51
N ALA A 159 -3.60 1.31 1.37
CA ALA A 159 -4.52 2.04 2.23
C ALA A 159 -4.25 1.70 3.68
N THR A 160 -4.46 2.67 4.56
CA THR A 160 -4.26 2.49 6.00
C THR A 160 -5.48 2.95 6.76
N LYS A 161 -5.72 2.32 7.91
CA LYS A 161 -6.79 2.68 8.83
C LYS A 161 -6.32 2.46 10.26
N TYR A 162 -6.48 3.47 11.10
CA TYR A 162 -6.24 3.29 12.52
C TYR A 162 -7.40 2.52 13.14
N LEU A 163 -7.05 1.56 13.99
CA LEU A 163 -8.00 0.74 14.71
C LEU A 163 -7.81 0.99 16.21
N PRO A 164 -8.91 1.07 16.98
CA PRO A 164 -8.78 1.15 18.43
C PRO A 164 -8.21 -0.16 18.97
N ALA A 165 -7.32 -0.07 19.93
CA ALA A 165 -6.82 -1.22 20.64
C ALA A 165 -7.95 -1.84 21.47
N ARG A 166 -8.06 -3.15 21.44
CA ARG A 166 -9.01 -3.87 22.29
C ARG A 166 -8.26 -4.73 23.28
#